data_93cdfd010158b7f34c53074f0924c141
#
_entry.id   93cdfd010158b7f34c53074f0924c141
#
_cell.length_a   1.000
_cell.length_b   1.000
_cell.length_c   1.000
_cell.angle_alpha   90.00
_cell.angle_beta   90.00
_cell.angle_gamma   90.00
#
_symmetry.space_group_name_H-M   'P 1'
#
loop_
_entity.id
_entity.type
_entity.pdbx_description
1 polymer ?
#
loop_
_entity_poly.entity_id
_entity_poly.type
_entity_poly.pdbx_seq_one_letter_code
_entity_poly.pdbx_strand_id
1 'polypeptide(L)'
;RKSLGEKRKQISSDQIAEIVRLYGDFTEGDRVKIFQNEAFGFLRITVEQPLRMRWEVTNATLAAFDADSKLARLLNETQRTALRAELLSGWRDEVLTIKKQAAKRLRDTLVPLGIVGKPIEAAVLDVLAVRDPDAEPVTDARGNTEPDPELRDYENVPLPATTVSFEADPVGRFGSLEYRTAVEDYLTAEVLPYVSDAWIDHIKTKIGYEIPLTRHFYNYVPPRPLAEIDAEIRQLESEIQSLLNEVTE
;
A
#
# COMPACT_ATOMS: atom_id res chain seq x y z
N ARG A 1 -9.02 -26.05 25.43
CA ARG A 1 -7.54 -26.19 25.31
C ARG A 1 -6.90 -26.27 26.67
N LYS A 2 -5.99 -27.24 26.87
CA LYS A 2 -5.20 -27.35 28.09
C LYS A 2 -3.88 -26.59 27.91
N SER A 3 -3.52 -25.78 28.89
CA SER A 3 -2.25 -25.07 28.86
C SER A 3 -1.09 -26.01 29.16
N LEU A 4 -0.03 -25.93 28.41
CA LEU A 4 1.23 -26.67 28.63
C LEU A 4 2.34 -25.77 29.19
N GLY A 5 1.97 -24.75 29.99
CA GLY A 5 2.88 -23.72 30.47
C GLY A 5 3.09 -22.63 29.42
N GLU A 6 4.26 -22.07 29.33
CA GLU A 6 4.57 -20.96 28.44
C GLU A 6 4.58 -21.28 26.93
N LYS A 7 4.61 -22.58 26.58
CA LYS A 7 4.91 -22.98 25.20
C LYS A 7 3.71 -23.13 24.29
N ARG A 8 2.67 -23.85 24.64
CA ARG A 8 1.52 -24.14 23.73
C ARG A 8 0.28 -24.61 24.50
N LYS A 9 -0.88 -24.54 23.83
CA LYS A 9 -2.14 -25.11 24.29
C LYS A 9 -2.39 -26.42 23.56
N GLN A 10 -2.85 -27.43 24.30
CA GLN A 10 -3.21 -28.74 23.76
C GLN A 10 -4.74 -28.79 23.50
N ILE A 11 -5.15 -29.39 22.40
CA ILE A 11 -6.53 -29.77 22.15
C ILE A 11 -6.77 -31.12 22.85
N SER A 12 -7.82 -31.20 23.69
CA SER A 12 -8.16 -32.45 24.38
C SER A 12 -8.76 -33.47 23.41
N SER A 13 -8.77 -34.77 23.85
CA SER A 13 -9.40 -35.85 23.07
C SER A 13 -10.88 -35.59 22.79
N ASP A 14 -11.62 -35.05 23.79
CA ASP A 14 -13.03 -34.72 23.63
C ASP A 14 -13.25 -33.59 22.61
N GLN A 15 -12.38 -32.59 22.61
CA GLN A 15 -12.40 -31.52 21.61
C GLN A 15 -12.07 -32.01 20.20
N ILE A 16 -11.15 -32.98 20.09
CA ILE A 16 -10.84 -33.61 18.79
C ILE A 16 -12.07 -34.38 18.29
N ALA A 17 -12.71 -35.19 19.17
CA ALA A 17 -13.93 -35.93 18.83
C ALA A 17 -15.07 -34.98 18.39
N GLU A 18 -15.24 -33.89 19.09
CA GLU A 18 -16.23 -32.86 18.74
C GLU A 18 -15.95 -32.24 17.35
N ILE A 19 -14.71 -31.86 17.07
CA ILE A 19 -14.30 -31.30 15.76
C ILE A 19 -14.56 -32.30 14.64
N VAL A 20 -14.18 -33.57 14.83
CA VAL A 20 -14.40 -34.62 13.84
C VAL A 20 -15.88 -34.83 13.58
N ARG A 21 -16.72 -34.82 14.62
CA ARG A 21 -18.17 -34.95 14.49
C ARG A 21 -18.76 -33.76 13.74
N LEU A 22 -18.42 -32.52 14.11
CA LEU A 22 -18.91 -31.30 13.45
C LEU A 22 -18.55 -31.27 11.97
N TYR A 23 -17.35 -31.73 11.61
CA TYR A 23 -16.91 -31.84 10.22
C TYR A 23 -17.67 -32.94 9.47
N GLY A 24 -17.85 -34.08 10.11
CA GLY A 24 -18.52 -35.25 9.49
C GLY A 24 -20.04 -35.07 9.30
N ASP A 25 -20.69 -34.38 10.23
CA ASP A 25 -22.15 -34.11 10.14
C ASP A 25 -22.51 -33.16 9.00
N PHE A 26 -21.55 -32.38 8.50
CA PHE A 26 -21.71 -31.41 7.40
C PHE A 26 -23.01 -30.59 7.51
N THR A 27 -23.26 -30.05 8.71
CA THR A 27 -24.47 -29.29 9.03
C THR A 27 -24.09 -27.92 9.59
N GLU A 28 -24.74 -26.88 9.11
CA GLU A 28 -24.53 -25.51 9.61
C GLU A 28 -24.98 -25.35 11.06
N GLY A 29 -24.26 -24.48 11.77
CA GLY A 29 -24.55 -24.15 13.16
C GLY A 29 -23.64 -23.01 13.64
N ASP A 30 -23.65 -22.75 14.93
CA ASP A 30 -22.85 -21.67 15.54
C ASP A 30 -21.35 -21.80 15.31
N ARG A 31 -20.88 -23.03 15.10
CA ARG A 31 -19.46 -23.35 14.93
C ARG A 31 -19.11 -23.91 13.54
N VAL A 32 -20.11 -24.03 12.65
CA VAL A 32 -19.94 -24.57 11.31
C VAL A 32 -20.67 -23.67 10.33
N LYS A 33 -19.95 -23.24 9.30
CA LYS A 33 -20.50 -22.53 8.15
C LYS A 33 -20.07 -23.24 6.88
N ILE A 34 -20.99 -23.32 5.91
CA ILE A 34 -20.77 -24.02 4.63
C ILE A 34 -20.88 -22.99 3.52
N PHE A 35 -19.86 -22.90 2.72
CA PHE A 35 -19.79 -21.97 1.60
C PHE A 35 -19.33 -22.70 0.33
N GLN A 36 -19.72 -22.20 -0.82
CA GLN A 36 -19.11 -22.59 -2.08
C GLN A 36 -17.65 -22.11 -2.12
N ASN A 37 -16.78 -22.80 -2.85
CA ASN A 37 -15.36 -22.49 -2.91
C ASN A 37 -15.10 -21.06 -3.42
N GLU A 38 -15.91 -20.59 -4.35
CA GLU A 38 -15.83 -19.27 -4.96
C GLU A 38 -16.04 -18.13 -3.94
N ALA A 39 -16.82 -18.39 -2.87
CA ALA A 39 -17.05 -17.43 -1.81
C ALA A 39 -15.79 -17.06 -1.02
N PHE A 40 -14.74 -17.86 -1.11
CA PHE A 40 -13.43 -17.60 -0.51
C PHE A 40 -12.41 -17.05 -1.51
N GLY A 41 -12.77 -17.05 -2.79
CA GLY A 41 -11.90 -16.62 -3.86
C GLY A 41 -11.92 -15.10 -4.08
N PHE A 42 -10.79 -14.55 -4.47
CA PHE A 42 -10.66 -13.16 -4.89
C PHE A 42 -9.56 -13.00 -5.94
N LEU A 43 -9.71 -11.93 -6.72
CA LEU A 43 -8.66 -11.42 -7.59
C LEU A 43 -7.90 -10.34 -6.82
N ARG A 44 -6.65 -10.59 -6.49
CA ARG A 44 -5.78 -9.55 -5.96
C ARG A 44 -5.23 -8.73 -7.12
N ILE A 45 -5.79 -7.57 -7.32
CA ILE A 45 -5.36 -6.61 -8.33
C ILE A 45 -4.29 -5.69 -7.78
N THR A 46 -3.44 -5.16 -8.65
CA THR A 46 -2.47 -4.12 -8.33
C THR A 46 -2.96 -2.81 -8.91
N VAL A 47 -3.25 -1.87 -8.03
CA VAL A 47 -3.65 -0.51 -8.37
C VAL A 47 -2.39 0.35 -8.42
N GLU A 48 -2.15 0.96 -9.55
CA GLU A 48 -1.04 1.88 -9.76
C GLU A 48 -1.57 3.32 -9.84
N GLN A 49 -0.77 4.26 -9.37
CA GLN A 49 -1.03 5.69 -9.48
C GLN A 49 0.14 6.35 -10.22
N PRO A 50 -0.09 7.48 -10.91
CA PRO A 50 0.96 8.15 -11.66
C PRO A 50 2.03 8.74 -10.76
N LEU A 51 3.28 8.50 -11.12
CA LEU A 51 4.40 9.22 -10.51
C LEU A 51 4.34 10.68 -10.91
N ARG A 52 4.29 11.59 -9.94
CA ARG A 52 4.27 13.02 -10.14
C ARG A 52 5.47 13.66 -9.46
N MET A 53 6.28 14.35 -10.25
CA MET A 53 7.55 14.93 -9.81
C MET A 53 7.74 16.33 -10.35
N ARG A 54 8.43 17.15 -9.59
CA ARG A 54 9.06 18.37 -10.05
C ARG A 54 10.57 18.28 -9.86
N TRP A 55 11.30 18.99 -10.67
CA TRP A 55 12.76 19.08 -10.61
C TRP A 55 13.13 20.51 -10.25
N GLU A 56 13.84 20.65 -9.15
CA GLU A 56 14.22 21.95 -8.60
C GLU A 56 15.55 21.88 -7.87
N VAL A 57 16.24 23.01 -7.80
CA VAL A 57 17.49 23.15 -7.03
C VAL A 57 17.21 23.94 -5.75
N THR A 58 17.18 23.22 -4.65
CA THR A 58 17.00 23.75 -3.28
C THR A 58 18.16 23.36 -2.41
N ASN A 59 18.23 23.91 -1.21
CA ASN A 59 19.23 23.48 -0.21
C ASN A 59 19.10 21.98 0.10
N ALA A 60 17.88 21.43 0.11
CA ALA A 60 17.64 20.01 0.37
C ALA A 60 18.14 19.13 -0.78
N THR A 61 17.82 19.46 -2.05
CA THR A 61 18.27 18.71 -3.21
C THR A 61 19.79 18.82 -3.43
N LEU A 62 20.40 19.97 -3.09
CA LEU A 62 21.85 20.12 -3.10
C LEU A 62 22.53 19.30 -1.98
N ALA A 63 21.95 19.23 -0.80
CA ALA A 63 22.46 18.37 0.27
C ALA A 63 22.34 16.88 -0.10
N ALA A 64 21.24 16.48 -0.79
CA ALA A 64 21.09 15.13 -1.33
C ALA A 64 22.12 14.84 -2.43
N PHE A 65 22.38 15.79 -3.32
CA PHE A 65 23.44 15.70 -4.33
C PHE A 65 24.82 15.51 -3.69
N ASP A 66 25.11 16.26 -2.64
CA ASP A 66 26.38 16.17 -1.91
C ASP A 66 26.54 14.81 -1.19
N ALA A 67 25.43 14.20 -0.73
CA ALA A 67 25.42 12.93 -0.01
C ALA A 67 25.32 11.70 -0.93
N ASP A 68 24.99 11.88 -2.22
CA ASP A 68 24.71 10.75 -3.12
C ASP A 68 25.97 9.94 -3.45
N SER A 69 25.99 8.68 -3.02
CA SER A 69 27.12 7.76 -3.22
C SER A 69 27.31 7.30 -4.66
N LYS A 70 26.26 7.35 -5.50
CA LYS A 70 26.32 6.99 -6.90
C LYS A 70 26.98 8.11 -7.70
N LEU A 71 26.62 9.36 -7.43
CA LEU A 71 27.27 10.53 -8.00
C LEU A 71 28.73 10.65 -7.58
N ALA A 72 29.05 10.33 -6.31
CA ALA A 72 30.42 10.31 -5.83
C ALA A 72 31.34 9.28 -6.57
N ARG A 73 30.74 8.22 -7.14
CA ARG A 73 31.46 7.23 -7.95
C ARG A 73 31.53 7.57 -9.44
N LEU A 74 30.52 8.28 -9.93
CA LEU A 74 30.41 8.63 -11.34
C LEU A 74 31.15 9.91 -11.74
N LEU A 75 31.32 10.83 -10.79
CA LEU A 75 31.97 12.13 -10.98
C LEU A 75 33.20 12.24 -10.11
N ASN A 76 34.29 12.82 -10.68
CA ASN A 76 35.43 13.21 -9.86
C ASN A 76 35.11 14.50 -9.09
N GLU A 77 35.95 14.85 -8.09
CA GLU A 77 35.73 15.98 -7.21
C GLU A 77 35.61 17.32 -7.96
N THR A 78 36.42 17.53 -8.97
CA THR A 78 36.39 18.75 -9.79
C THR A 78 35.09 18.89 -10.56
N GLN A 79 34.64 17.79 -11.20
CA GLN A 79 33.37 17.76 -11.92
C GLN A 79 32.18 17.98 -10.99
N ARG A 80 32.22 17.38 -9.80
CA ARG A 80 31.16 17.47 -8.80
C ARG A 80 31.04 18.89 -8.27
N THR A 81 32.15 19.53 -7.93
CA THR A 81 32.19 20.92 -7.48
C THR A 81 31.70 21.87 -8.58
N ALA A 82 32.14 21.70 -9.82
CA ALA A 82 31.71 22.51 -10.94
C ALA A 82 30.21 22.35 -11.24
N LEU A 83 29.72 21.11 -11.27
CA LEU A 83 28.30 20.83 -11.48
C LEU A 83 27.43 21.44 -10.37
N ARG A 84 27.84 21.28 -9.11
CA ARG A 84 27.13 21.85 -7.98
C ARG A 84 27.02 23.39 -8.06
N ALA A 85 28.10 24.05 -8.45
CA ALA A 85 28.11 25.49 -8.61
C ALA A 85 27.17 25.93 -9.75
N GLU A 86 27.19 25.21 -10.86
CA GLU A 86 26.33 25.51 -12.02
C GLU A 86 24.86 25.24 -11.72
N LEU A 87 24.52 24.16 -10.99
CA LEU A 87 23.16 23.91 -10.52
C LEU A 87 22.67 25.04 -9.61
N LEU A 88 23.50 25.50 -8.70
CA LEU A 88 23.13 26.58 -7.77
C LEU A 88 22.94 27.92 -8.48
N SER A 89 23.74 28.23 -9.50
CA SER A 89 23.67 29.52 -10.21
C SER A 89 22.67 29.50 -11.35
N GLY A 90 22.55 28.38 -12.07
CA GLY A 90 21.79 28.29 -13.31
C GLY A 90 20.36 27.76 -13.16
N TRP A 91 20.05 27.05 -12.04
CA TRP A 91 18.71 26.47 -11.81
C TRP A 91 18.00 27.07 -10.59
N ARG A 92 18.62 28.06 -9.93
CA ARG A 92 17.99 28.71 -8.78
C ARG A 92 16.67 29.34 -9.21
N ASP A 93 15.63 29.10 -8.43
CA ASP A 93 14.27 29.59 -8.67
C ASP A 93 13.59 29.02 -9.95
N GLU A 94 14.20 28.04 -10.63
CA GLU A 94 13.59 27.31 -11.74
C GLU A 94 12.96 26.01 -11.25
N VAL A 95 11.66 25.84 -11.51
CA VAL A 95 10.91 24.61 -11.20
C VAL A 95 10.43 23.99 -12.50
N LEU A 96 10.82 22.77 -12.77
CA LEU A 96 10.42 22.04 -13.97
C LEU A 96 9.52 20.86 -13.57
N THR A 97 8.33 20.80 -14.13
CA THR A 97 7.33 19.75 -13.84
C THR A 97 7.28 18.65 -14.89
N ILE A 98 8.02 18.81 -15.99
CA ILE A 98 8.05 17.84 -17.09
C ILE A 98 9.44 17.22 -17.16
N LYS A 99 9.55 15.90 -16.94
CA LYS A 99 10.81 15.12 -16.96
C LYS A 99 11.67 15.38 -18.19
N LYS A 100 11.05 15.45 -19.37
CA LYS A 100 11.76 15.68 -20.63
C LYS A 100 12.42 17.07 -20.69
N GLN A 101 11.75 18.09 -20.14
CA GLN A 101 12.31 19.44 -20.04
C GLN A 101 13.45 19.48 -19.03
N ALA A 102 13.28 18.88 -17.86
CA ALA A 102 14.33 18.76 -16.85
C ALA A 102 15.57 18.02 -17.39
N ALA A 103 15.37 16.91 -18.11
CA ALA A 103 16.47 16.17 -18.73
C ALA A 103 17.19 16.97 -19.83
N LYS A 104 16.45 17.76 -20.60
CA LYS A 104 17.07 18.64 -21.59
C LYS A 104 17.88 19.74 -20.90
N ARG A 105 17.27 20.42 -19.94
CA ARG A 105 17.90 21.49 -19.17
C ARG A 105 19.17 21.01 -18.47
N LEU A 106 19.12 19.80 -17.89
CA LEU A 106 20.30 19.19 -17.27
C LEU A 106 21.41 18.93 -18.29
N ARG A 107 21.10 18.40 -19.48
CA ARG A 107 22.11 18.17 -20.53
C ARG A 107 22.77 19.48 -20.98
N ASP A 108 21.99 20.53 -21.12
CA ASP A 108 22.50 21.87 -21.48
C ASP A 108 23.44 22.41 -20.38
N THR A 109 23.28 21.97 -19.13
CA THR A 109 24.17 22.26 -18.00
C THR A 109 25.42 21.37 -17.99
N LEU A 110 25.30 20.08 -18.28
CA LEU A 110 26.41 19.11 -18.20
C LEU A 110 27.40 19.23 -19.35
N VAL A 111 26.94 19.51 -20.57
CA VAL A 111 27.77 19.56 -21.80
C VAL A 111 28.90 20.59 -21.68
N PRO A 112 28.69 21.84 -21.24
CA PRO A 112 29.77 22.81 -21.08
C PRO A 112 30.83 22.42 -20.04
N LEU A 113 30.44 21.58 -19.08
CA LEU A 113 31.34 21.05 -18.04
C LEU A 113 32.13 19.82 -18.50
N GLY A 114 31.96 19.36 -19.73
CA GLY A 114 32.55 18.14 -20.24
C GLY A 114 32.07 16.86 -19.54
N ILE A 115 30.88 16.91 -18.90
CA ILE A 115 30.26 15.79 -18.22
C ILE A 115 29.31 15.10 -19.17
N VAL A 116 29.55 13.86 -19.52
CA VAL A 116 28.72 13.09 -20.47
C VAL A 116 28.43 11.72 -19.91
N GLY A 117 27.18 11.27 -20.04
CA GLY A 117 26.80 9.91 -19.70
C GLY A 117 25.38 9.81 -19.16
N LYS A 118 24.57 8.94 -19.77
CA LYS A 118 23.19 8.66 -19.30
C LYS A 118 23.09 8.27 -17.82
N PRO A 119 24.04 7.48 -17.25
CA PRO A 119 23.99 7.18 -15.82
C PRO A 119 24.14 8.40 -14.91
N ILE A 120 24.92 9.39 -15.34
CA ILE A 120 25.12 10.65 -14.63
C ILE A 120 23.85 11.50 -14.72
N GLU A 121 23.31 11.66 -15.95
CA GLU A 121 22.05 12.38 -16.14
C GLU A 121 20.92 11.81 -15.27
N ALA A 122 20.76 10.48 -15.27
CA ALA A 122 19.75 9.82 -14.46
C ALA A 122 19.96 10.05 -12.95
N ALA A 123 21.20 9.90 -12.47
CA ALA A 123 21.49 10.07 -11.05
C ALA A 123 21.28 11.53 -10.59
N VAL A 124 21.62 12.52 -11.42
CA VAL A 124 21.38 13.93 -11.08
C VAL A 124 19.89 14.24 -11.12
N LEU A 125 19.15 13.76 -12.12
CA LEU A 125 17.69 13.94 -12.17
C LEU A 125 16.99 13.30 -10.98
N ASP A 126 17.41 12.10 -10.55
CA ASP A 126 16.86 11.42 -9.38
C ASP A 126 17.04 12.26 -8.10
N VAL A 127 18.21 12.88 -7.94
CA VAL A 127 18.51 13.71 -6.77
C VAL A 127 17.79 15.06 -6.78
N LEU A 128 17.55 15.65 -7.96
CA LEU A 128 16.83 16.92 -8.10
C LEU A 128 15.32 16.75 -8.10
N ALA A 129 14.82 15.52 -8.17
CA ALA A 129 13.41 15.22 -8.21
C ALA A 129 12.78 15.33 -6.81
N VAL A 130 11.67 16.06 -6.73
CA VAL A 130 10.83 16.19 -5.53
C VAL A 130 9.41 15.77 -5.89
N ARG A 131 8.76 14.99 -5.03
CA ARG A 131 7.36 14.60 -5.24
C ARG A 131 6.47 15.85 -5.18
N ASP A 132 5.56 15.94 -6.15
CA ASP A 132 4.62 17.03 -6.26
C ASP A 132 3.28 16.51 -6.79
N PRO A 133 2.26 16.39 -5.94
CA PRO A 133 0.94 15.88 -6.33
C PRO A 133 0.27 16.68 -7.45
N ASP A 134 0.61 17.97 -7.57
CA ASP A 134 0.03 18.88 -8.56
C ASP A 134 0.81 18.88 -9.89
N ALA A 135 1.95 18.19 -9.96
CA ALA A 135 2.74 18.10 -11.17
C ALA A 135 2.08 17.17 -12.21
N GLU A 136 2.44 17.36 -13.47
CA GLU A 136 2.07 16.45 -14.57
C GLU A 136 2.63 15.05 -14.30
N PRO A 137 1.87 13.99 -14.69
CA PRO A 137 2.37 12.62 -14.60
C PRO A 137 3.69 12.42 -15.36
N VAL A 138 4.64 11.79 -14.72
CA VAL A 138 5.91 11.42 -15.37
C VAL A 138 5.65 10.36 -16.42
N THR A 139 6.21 10.52 -17.60
CA THR A 139 6.10 9.56 -18.70
C THR A 139 7.46 8.97 -19.07
N ASP A 140 7.44 7.70 -19.49
CA ASP A 140 8.60 7.02 -20.05
C ASP A 140 8.95 7.54 -21.46
N ALA A 141 9.99 6.98 -22.07
CA ALA A 141 10.41 7.37 -23.42
C ALA A 141 9.36 7.05 -24.51
N ARG A 142 8.40 6.17 -24.23
CA ARG A 142 7.32 5.78 -25.15
C ARG A 142 6.03 6.59 -24.93
N GLY A 143 6.01 7.42 -23.89
CA GLY A 143 4.83 8.22 -23.53
C GLY A 143 3.86 7.50 -22.56
N ASN A 144 4.22 6.35 -22.02
CA ASN A 144 3.42 5.68 -21.00
C ASN A 144 3.66 6.35 -19.65
N THR A 145 2.60 6.48 -18.85
CA THR A 145 2.69 6.99 -17.48
C THR A 145 3.54 6.05 -16.62
N GLU A 146 4.53 6.61 -15.94
CA GLU A 146 5.34 5.87 -14.96
C GLU A 146 4.53 5.69 -13.66
N PRO A 147 4.42 4.46 -13.11
CA PRO A 147 3.75 4.24 -11.83
C PRO A 147 4.59 4.74 -10.66
N ASP A 148 3.92 5.24 -9.62
CA ASP A 148 4.56 5.57 -8.35
C ASP A 148 4.62 4.32 -7.44
N PRO A 149 5.80 3.78 -7.15
CA PRO A 149 5.92 2.58 -6.32
C PRO A 149 5.47 2.78 -4.86
N GLU A 150 5.47 4.02 -4.36
CA GLU A 150 5.07 4.33 -2.98
C GLU A 150 3.55 4.48 -2.83
N LEU A 151 2.86 4.82 -3.93
CA LEU A 151 1.40 4.94 -3.98
C LEU A 151 0.72 3.67 -4.52
N ARG A 152 1.50 2.64 -4.84
CA ARG A 152 0.95 1.35 -5.27
C ARG A 152 0.15 0.71 -4.15
N ASP A 153 -1.04 0.24 -4.49
CA ASP A 153 -1.92 -0.47 -3.58
C ASP A 153 -2.43 -1.80 -4.16
N TYR A 154 -3.01 -2.61 -3.29
CA TYR A 154 -3.53 -3.93 -3.65
C TYR A 154 -4.94 -4.07 -3.16
N GLU A 155 -5.85 -4.37 -4.09
CA GLU A 155 -7.25 -4.59 -3.79
C GLU A 155 -7.66 -6.03 -4.05
N ASN A 156 -8.61 -6.53 -3.27
CA ASN A 156 -9.15 -7.86 -3.40
C ASN A 156 -10.57 -7.79 -3.98
N VAL A 157 -10.70 -8.06 -5.26
CA VAL A 157 -11.98 -8.12 -5.97
C VAL A 157 -12.60 -9.50 -5.74
N PRO A 158 -13.79 -9.63 -5.15
CA PRO A 158 -14.45 -10.91 -4.95
C PRO A 158 -14.64 -11.66 -6.27
N LEU A 159 -14.45 -12.97 -6.26
CA LEU A 159 -14.81 -13.79 -7.39
C LEU A 159 -16.33 -13.79 -7.59
N PRO A 160 -16.84 -13.71 -8.84
CA PRO A 160 -18.26 -13.82 -9.10
C PRO A 160 -18.78 -15.20 -8.69
N ALA A 161 -20.05 -15.25 -8.26
CA ALA A 161 -20.71 -16.48 -7.81
C ALA A 161 -20.89 -17.54 -8.91
N THR A 162 -20.81 -17.14 -10.16
CA THR A 162 -20.81 -18.06 -11.32
C THR A 162 -19.39 -18.54 -11.54
N THR A 163 -19.24 -19.84 -11.79
CA THR A 163 -17.95 -20.46 -12.09
C THR A 163 -17.32 -19.80 -13.31
N VAL A 164 -16.44 -18.87 -13.10
CA VAL A 164 -15.67 -18.23 -14.15
C VAL A 164 -14.29 -18.88 -14.15
N SER A 165 -13.94 -19.47 -15.29
CA SER A 165 -12.60 -19.99 -15.51
C SER A 165 -11.66 -18.83 -15.73
N PHE A 166 -11.01 -18.37 -14.67
CA PHE A 166 -9.93 -17.40 -14.78
C PHE A 166 -8.66 -18.12 -15.26
N GLU A 167 -8.23 -17.78 -16.44
CA GLU A 167 -6.96 -18.26 -16.96
C GLU A 167 -5.81 -17.88 -16.01
N ALA A 168 -4.95 -18.84 -15.72
CA ALA A 168 -3.74 -18.59 -14.91
C ALA A 168 -2.74 -17.71 -15.65
N ASP A 169 -2.67 -17.84 -16.98
CA ASP A 169 -1.85 -16.99 -17.84
C ASP A 169 -2.41 -15.55 -17.89
N PRO A 170 -1.61 -14.53 -17.56
CA PRO A 170 -2.05 -13.14 -17.57
C PRO A 170 -2.61 -12.65 -18.91
N VAL A 171 -2.07 -13.13 -20.03
CA VAL A 171 -2.48 -12.71 -21.38
C VAL A 171 -3.86 -13.28 -21.71
N GLY A 172 -4.06 -14.58 -21.48
CA GLY A 172 -5.36 -15.22 -21.67
C GLY A 172 -6.44 -14.64 -20.76
N ARG A 173 -6.10 -14.39 -19.50
CA ARG A 173 -6.97 -13.75 -18.52
C ARG A 173 -7.43 -12.37 -18.97
N PHE A 174 -6.52 -11.54 -19.45
CA PHE A 174 -6.85 -10.19 -19.94
C PHE A 174 -7.79 -10.24 -21.15
N GLY A 175 -7.78 -11.31 -21.92
CA GLY A 175 -8.73 -11.55 -23.01
C GLY A 175 -10.15 -11.92 -22.54
N SER A 176 -10.31 -12.39 -21.31
CA SER A 176 -11.62 -12.75 -20.74
C SER A 176 -12.47 -11.52 -20.44
N LEU A 177 -13.70 -11.52 -20.97
CA LEU A 177 -14.65 -10.42 -20.70
C LEU A 177 -15.05 -10.38 -19.22
N GLU A 178 -15.26 -11.55 -18.64
CA GLU A 178 -15.69 -11.72 -17.24
C GLU A 178 -14.65 -11.14 -16.29
N TYR A 179 -13.38 -11.42 -16.53
CA TYR A 179 -12.29 -10.84 -15.74
C TYR A 179 -12.28 -9.32 -15.85
N ARG A 180 -12.30 -8.80 -17.09
CA ARG A 180 -12.24 -7.35 -17.29
C ARG A 180 -13.43 -6.64 -16.67
N THR A 181 -14.63 -7.14 -16.88
CA THR A 181 -15.84 -6.54 -16.31
C THR A 181 -15.76 -6.52 -14.78
N ALA A 182 -15.41 -7.63 -14.13
CA ALA A 182 -15.32 -7.67 -12.68
C ALA A 182 -14.29 -6.67 -12.11
N VAL A 183 -13.15 -6.56 -12.76
CA VAL A 183 -12.04 -5.73 -12.31
C VAL A 183 -12.25 -4.25 -12.63
N GLU A 184 -12.77 -3.93 -13.82
CA GLU A 184 -13.06 -2.55 -14.25
C GLU A 184 -14.27 -1.97 -13.50
N ASP A 185 -15.30 -2.76 -13.24
CA ASP A 185 -16.45 -2.34 -12.43
C ASP A 185 -16.01 -2.02 -11.00
N TYR A 186 -15.18 -2.88 -10.41
CA TYR A 186 -14.61 -2.64 -9.08
C TYR A 186 -13.75 -1.37 -9.06
N LEU A 187 -12.84 -1.21 -10.01
CA LEU A 187 -12.02 -0.01 -10.12
C LEU A 187 -12.88 1.25 -10.17
N THR A 188 -13.92 1.23 -10.99
CA THR A 188 -14.81 2.36 -11.20
C THR A 188 -15.64 2.70 -9.96
N ALA A 189 -16.12 1.66 -9.23
CA ALA A 189 -16.98 1.86 -8.08
C ALA A 189 -16.20 2.20 -6.80
N GLU A 190 -15.04 1.55 -6.58
CA GLU A 190 -14.37 1.56 -5.28
C GLU A 190 -13.06 2.37 -5.27
N VAL A 191 -12.41 2.58 -6.43
CA VAL A 191 -11.10 3.24 -6.48
C VAL A 191 -11.16 4.63 -7.12
N LEU A 192 -11.73 4.74 -8.33
CA LEU A 192 -11.73 5.99 -9.10
C LEU A 192 -12.45 7.17 -8.42
N PRO A 193 -13.46 6.99 -7.54
CA PRO A 193 -14.04 8.09 -6.79
C PRO A 193 -13.05 8.79 -5.85
N TYR A 194 -12.00 8.09 -5.43
CA TYR A 194 -10.98 8.60 -4.51
C TYR A 194 -9.67 8.95 -5.22
N VAL A 195 -9.33 8.20 -6.26
CA VAL A 195 -8.09 8.36 -7.05
C VAL A 195 -8.44 8.25 -8.54
N SER A 196 -8.81 9.38 -9.12
CA SER A 196 -9.41 9.45 -10.46
C SER A 196 -8.49 9.07 -11.61
N ASP A 197 -7.18 9.03 -11.41
CA ASP A 197 -6.17 8.70 -12.40
C ASP A 197 -5.44 7.37 -12.13
N ALA A 198 -5.99 6.56 -11.23
CA ALA A 198 -5.49 5.21 -10.95
C ALA A 198 -5.81 4.25 -12.10
N TRP A 199 -4.98 3.24 -12.27
CA TRP A 199 -5.20 2.15 -13.23
C TRP A 199 -4.75 0.81 -12.65
N ILE A 200 -5.12 -0.27 -13.31
CA ILE A 200 -4.75 -1.63 -12.90
C ILE A 200 -3.60 -2.16 -13.73
N ASP A 201 -2.58 -2.69 -13.07
CA ASP A 201 -1.56 -3.53 -13.69
C ASP A 201 -2.07 -4.98 -13.74
N HIS A 202 -2.78 -5.30 -14.84
CA HIS A 202 -3.40 -6.61 -15.03
C HIS A 202 -2.41 -7.78 -15.04
N ILE A 203 -1.14 -7.53 -15.41
CA ILE A 203 -0.10 -8.57 -15.45
C ILE A 203 0.19 -9.08 -14.03
N LYS A 204 0.06 -8.20 -13.03
CA LYS A 204 0.32 -8.52 -11.63
C LYS A 204 -0.88 -9.13 -10.90
N THR A 205 -2.05 -9.20 -11.52
CA THR A 205 -3.25 -9.78 -10.90
C THR A 205 -3.03 -11.25 -10.55
N LYS A 206 -3.41 -11.62 -9.33
CA LYS A 206 -3.32 -13.00 -8.80
C LYS A 206 -4.67 -13.48 -8.32
N ILE A 207 -4.93 -14.76 -8.45
CA ILE A 207 -6.09 -15.40 -7.81
C ILE A 207 -5.65 -15.86 -6.43
N GLY A 208 -6.43 -15.51 -5.43
CA GLY A 208 -6.21 -15.92 -4.04
C GLY A 208 -7.46 -16.52 -3.42
N TYR A 209 -7.26 -17.23 -2.32
CA TYR A 209 -8.35 -17.76 -1.49
C TYR A 209 -8.06 -17.43 -0.03
N GLU A 210 -9.05 -16.89 0.64
CA GLU A 210 -8.96 -16.57 2.06
C GLU A 210 -10.24 -16.98 2.78
N ILE A 211 -10.09 -17.65 3.92
CA ILE A 211 -11.21 -17.98 4.78
C ILE A 211 -11.23 -17.00 5.95
N PRO A 212 -12.07 -15.96 5.92
CA PRO A 212 -12.12 -14.94 6.98
C PRO A 212 -12.88 -15.46 8.20
N LEU A 213 -12.28 -16.40 8.94
CA LEU A 213 -12.91 -17.06 10.10
C LEU A 213 -13.48 -16.06 11.11
N THR A 214 -12.76 -14.99 11.38
CA THR A 214 -13.23 -13.95 12.31
C THR A 214 -14.53 -13.31 11.83
N ARG A 215 -14.64 -13.00 10.53
CA ARG A 215 -15.84 -12.37 9.96
C ARG A 215 -17.06 -13.28 10.07
N HIS A 216 -16.90 -14.58 9.82
CA HIS A 216 -18.00 -15.54 9.79
C HIS A 216 -18.47 -15.98 11.18
N PHE A 217 -17.59 -15.89 12.19
CA PHE A 217 -17.89 -16.34 13.57
C PHE A 217 -17.83 -15.18 14.58
N TYR A 218 -17.74 -13.95 14.12
CA TYR A 218 -17.76 -12.78 15.00
C TYR A 218 -19.19 -12.47 15.45
N ASN A 219 -19.42 -12.59 16.76
CA ASN A 219 -20.62 -12.09 17.40
C ASN A 219 -20.31 -10.70 17.98
N TYR A 220 -20.92 -9.68 17.41
CA TYR A 220 -20.83 -8.34 17.96
C TYR A 220 -21.58 -8.27 19.28
N VAL A 221 -20.85 -8.02 20.36
CA VAL A 221 -21.43 -7.68 21.66
C VAL A 221 -21.35 -6.16 21.79
N PRO A 222 -22.47 -5.45 21.79
CA PRO A 222 -22.44 -4.01 21.94
C PRO A 222 -21.82 -3.63 23.29
N PRO A 223 -21.05 -2.55 23.38
CA PRO A 223 -20.55 -2.05 24.65
C PRO A 223 -21.71 -1.69 25.57
N ARG A 224 -21.49 -1.82 26.87
CA ARG A 224 -22.50 -1.40 27.85
C ARG A 224 -22.87 0.07 27.64
N PRO A 225 -24.15 0.44 27.85
CA PRO A 225 -24.58 1.82 27.76
C PRO A 225 -23.75 2.72 28.68
N LEU A 226 -23.41 3.91 28.20
CA LEU A 226 -22.58 4.86 28.94
C LEU A 226 -23.19 5.19 30.33
N ALA A 227 -24.53 5.27 30.40
CA ALA A 227 -25.25 5.54 31.65
C ALA A 227 -25.05 4.45 32.72
N GLU A 228 -24.90 3.17 32.31
CA GLU A 228 -24.63 2.08 33.26
C GLU A 228 -23.18 2.17 33.77
N ILE A 229 -22.27 2.50 32.90
CA ILE A 229 -20.83 2.69 33.27
C ILE A 229 -20.71 3.88 34.23
N ASP A 230 -21.36 4.99 33.95
CA ASP A 230 -21.34 6.18 34.82
C ASP A 230 -21.95 5.90 36.19
N ALA A 231 -23.06 5.12 36.23
CA ALA A 231 -23.67 4.74 37.50
C ALA A 231 -22.74 3.84 38.34
N GLU A 232 -22.06 2.90 37.72
CA GLU A 232 -21.10 2.00 38.38
C GLU A 232 -19.88 2.77 38.90
N ILE A 233 -19.36 3.74 38.12
CA ILE A 233 -18.26 4.60 38.55
C ILE A 233 -18.67 5.43 39.81
N ARG A 234 -19.85 6.06 39.80
CA ARG A 234 -20.33 6.83 40.95
C ARG A 234 -20.52 5.97 42.18
N GLN A 235 -20.99 4.74 42.01
CA GLN A 235 -21.11 3.80 43.13
C GLN A 235 -19.74 3.48 43.72
N LEU A 236 -18.75 3.15 42.88
CA LEU A 236 -17.40 2.87 43.31
C LEU A 236 -16.71 4.07 43.98
N GLU A 237 -16.94 5.28 43.48
CA GLU A 237 -16.48 6.52 44.11
C GLU A 237 -17.05 6.68 45.52
N SER A 238 -18.35 6.42 45.69
CA SER A 238 -19.00 6.48 46.99
C SER A 238 -18.46 5.42 47.98
N GLU A 239 -18.24 4.20 47.50
CA GLU A 239 -17.63 3.14 48.32
C GLU A 239 -16.23 3.48 48.75
N ILE A 240 -15.38 3.99 47.83
CA ILE A 240 -14.04 4.46 48.15
C ILE A 240 -14.05 5.56 49.21
N GLN A 241 -14.97 6.52 49.08
CA GLN A 241 -15.10 7.61 50.02
C GLN A 241 -15.52 7.15 51.42
N SER A 242 -16.44 6.16 51.48
CA SER A 242 -16.83 5.52 52.75
C SER A 242 -15.67 4.80 53.42
N LEU A 243 -14.91 3.99 52.64
CA LEU A 243 -13.76 3.27 53.16
C LEU A 243 -12.62 4.20 53.62
N LEU A 244 -12.41 5.32 52.94
CA LEU A 244 -11.43 6.32 53.34
C LEU A 244 -11.82 7.00 54.65
N ASN A 245 -13.10 7.28 54.87
CA ASN A 245 -13.61 7.84 56.12
C ASN A 245 -13.43 6.86 57.29
N GLU A 246 -13.68 5.57 57.07
CA GLU A 246 -13.46 4.53 58.10
C GLU A 246 -11.98 4.34 58.51
N VAL A 247 -11.06 4.66 57.68
CA VAL A 247 -9.60 4.54 57.95
C VAL A 247 -9.05 5.82 58.61
N THR A 248 -9.78 6.93 58.52
CA THR A 248 -9.35 8.22 59.05
C THR A 248 -10.02 8.59 60.38
N GLU A 249 -10.95 7.78 60.90
CA GLU A 249 -11.42 7.79 62.28
C GLU A 249 -10.58 6.82 63.15
#